data_2e2d5bc4d6dcf59dc15af5482b8afd3d
#
_entry.id   2e2d5bc4d6dcf59dc15af5482b8afd3d
#
_cell.length_a   1.000
_cell.length_b   1.000
_cell.length_c   1.000
_cell.angle_alpha   90.00
_cell.angle_beta   90.00
_cell.angle_gamma   90.00
#
_symmetry.space_group_name_H-M   'P 1'
#
loop_
_entity.id
_entity.type
_entity.pdbx_description
1 polymer ?
#
loop_
_entity_poly.entity_id
_entity_poly.type
_entity_poly.pdbx_seq_one_letter_code
_entity_poly.pdbx_strand_id
1 'polypeptide(L)'
;MMNFDLHAHSSGISRCCKIPAETVLSFAKNIGLDGIVLTNHYTIDYVKNGDTLGFARDYIAEYERAKEMGDAMGVKVFFGVEVTWEGNRPLHILLYGVPTDFVLTHHTMYDYSPKQLYDAVKAVGGAVIQAHPFRNRMTILPSDSIDGVEINCHPIYRESCAEKLIDYAHEEKKIVTCGGDFHADTYRPVCATLLPDTVTDEKALADFLLSTDHVELLIHEPLSAYPYRYRYLREGN
;
A
#
# COMPACT_ATOMS: atom_id res chain seq x y z
N MET A 1 4.12 9.81 -17.03
CA MET A 1 4.01 8.66 -16.08
C MET A 1 4.77 9.00 -14.84
N MET A 2 4.16 8.84 -13.68
CA MET A 2 4.72 9.11 -12.37
C MET A 2 5.12 7.81 -11.67
N ASN A 3 6.27 7.80 -11.00
CA ASN A 3 6.74 6.67 -10.19
C ASN A 3 6.16 6.79 -8.77
N PHE A 4 5.25 5.91 -8.40
CA PHE A 4 4.62 5.91 -7.08
C PHE A 4 4.97 4.65 -6.29
N ASP A 5 5.47 4.82 -5.08
CA ASP A 5 5.49 3.73 -4.11
C ASP A 5 4.09 3.63 -3.47
N LEU A 6 3.42 2.50 -3.70
CA LEU A 6 2.06 2.32 -3.20
C LEU A 6 1.99 1.77 -1.76
N HIS A 7 3.16 1.53 -1.12
CA HIS A 7 3.20 0.96 0.22
C HIS A 7 4.32 1.61 1.06
N ALA A 8 3.97 2.61 1.83
CA ALA A 8 4.92 3.35 2.66
C ALA A 8 4.37 3.60 4.07
N HIS A 9 5.26 3.63 5.05
CA HIS A 9 4.95 3.85 6.46
C HIS A 9 5.70 5.04 7.04
N SER A 10 5.16 5.60 8.14
CA SER A 10 5.82 6.59 8.97
C SER A 10 5.69 6.25 10.45
N SER A 11 6.67 6.68 11.25
CA SER A 11 6.69 6.43 12.70
C SER A 11 5.62 7.20 13.48
N GLY A 12 4.88 8.10 12.82
CA GLY A 12 3.78 8.82 13.46
C GLY A 12 2.62 7.90 13.86
N ILE A 13 2.41 6.82 13.10
CA ILE A 13 1.41 5.78 13.37
C ILE A 13 2.05 4.40 13.47
N SER A 14 2.79 3.95 12.45
CA SER A 14 3.37 2.61 12.39
C SER A 14 4.52 2.46 13.37
N ARG A 15 4.30 1.81 14.52
CA ARG A 15 5.32 1.67 15.58
C ARG A 15 6.53 0.84 15.17
N CYS A 16 6.40 -0.01 14.14
CA CYS A 16 7.51 -0.76 13.53
C CYS A 16 8.37 0.13 12.64
N CYS A 17 7.82 1.22 12.09
CA CYS A 17 8.56 2.19 11.31
C CYS A 17 9.39 3.09 12.23
N LYS A 18 10.67 3.30 11.88
CA LYS A 18 11.64 4.05 12.69
C LYS A 18 11.86 5.47 12.22
N ILE A 19 11.29 5.84 11.07
CA ILE A 19 11.51 7.14 10.44
C ILE A 19 10.23 7.96 10.33
N PRO A 20 10.29 9.28 10.60
CA PRO A 20 9.13 10.16 10.46
C PRO A 20 8.78 10.40 8.98
N ALA A 21 7.58 10.87 8.72
CA ALA A 21 7.08 11.15 7.37
C ALA A 21 8.02 12.05 6.56
N GLU A 22 8.61 13.08 7.17
CA GLU A 22 9.58 13.97 6.51
C GLU A 22 10.78 13.20 5.93
N THR A 23 11.31 12.23 6.69
CA THR A 23 12.42 11.40 6.23
C THR A 23 11.99 10.44 5.13
N VAL A 24 10.79 9.85 5.22
CA VAL A 24 10.21 9.01 4.16
C VAL A 24 10.10 9.80 2.86
N LEU A 25 9.56 11.02 2.91
CA LEU A 25 9.39 11.90 1.74
C LEU A 25 10.73 12.34 1.15
N SER A 26 11.69 12.67 2.02
CA SER A 26 13.05 12.99 1.59
C SER A 26 13.70 11.82 0.84
N PHE A 27 13.53 10.59 1.32
CA PHE A 27 14.02 9.40 0.63
C PHE A 27 13.28 9.16 -0.68
N ALA A 28 11.97 9.24 -0.70
CA ALA A 28 11.17 9.10 -1.93
C ALA A 28 11.68 10.04 -3.02
N LYS A 29 11.85 11.32 -2.69
CA LYS A 29 12.40 12.32 -3.60
C LYS A 29 13.81 11.97 -4.09
N ASN A 30 14.69 11.57 -3.17
CA ASN A 30 16.10 11.29 -3.49
C ASN A 30 16.28 10.06 -4.39
N ILE A 31 15.36 9.10 -4.35
CA ILE A 31 15.40 7.91 -5.21
C ILE A 31 14.56 8.07 -6.49
N GLY A 32 13.98 9.25 -6.72
CA GLY A 32 13.27 9.57 -7.96
C GLY A 32 11.81 9.12 -8.01
N LEU A 33 11.16 8.98 -6.85
CA LEU A 33 9.71 8.81 -6.78
C LEU A 33 9.01 10.17 -6.91
N ASP A 34 7.92 10.20 -7.65
CA ASP A 34 7.03 11.36 -7.79
C ASP A 34 6.02 11.44 -6.63
N GLY A 35 5.77 10.31 -5.98
CA GLY A 35 4.87 10.24 -4.83
C GLY A 35 4.86 8.90 -4.12
N ILE A 36 4.13 8.88 -3.02
CA ILE A 36 3.87 7.69 -2.20
C ILE A 36 2.39 7.59 -1.88
N VAL A 37 1.91 6.39 -1.59
CA VAL A 37 0.68 6.19 -0.81
C VAL A 37 1.09 5.88 0.62
N LEU A 38 0.69 6.73 1.56
CA LEU A 38 0.98 6.51 2.98
C LEU A 38 -0.04 5.51 3.53
N THR A 39 0.41 4.28 3.73
CA THR A 39 -0.39 3.11 4.14
C THR A 39 0.00 2.62 5.52
N ASN A 40 0.03 3.52 6.50
CA ASN A 40 0.36 3.13 7.87
C ASN A 40 -0.50 1.96 8.35
N HIS A 41 0.04 1.14 9.25
CA HIS A 41 -0.71 0.02 9.82
C HIS A 41 -1.94 0.49 10.60
N TYR A 42 -3.08 -0.12 10.30
CA TYR A 42 -4.32 0.04 11.03
C TYR A 42 -4.65 -1.26 11.77
N THR A 43 -4.30 -1.32 13.05
CA THR A 43 -4.37 -2.53 13.88
C THR A 43 -4.83 -2.22 15.30
N ILE A 44 -5.49 -3.19 15.92
CA ILE A 44 -5.91 -3.11 17.33
C ILE A 44 -4.72 -2.85 18.27
N ASP A 45 -3.54 -3.37 17.95
CA ASP A 45 -2.34 -3.24 18.79
C ASP A 45 -1.86 -1.78 18.97
N TYR A 46 -2.31 -0.89 18.12
CA TYR A 46 -1.95 0.53 18.16
C TYR A 46 -2.99 1.40 18.88
N VAL A 47 -4.17 0.85 19.15
CA VAL A 47 -5.22 1.54 19.92
C VAL A 47 -4.81 1.68 21.37
N LYS A 48 -4.78 2.91 21.88
CA LYS A 48 -4.42 3.20 23.27
C LYS A 48 -5.68 3.30 24.13
N ASN A 49 -5.69 2.58 25.25
CA ASN A 49 -6.79 2.64 26.25
C ASN A 49 -8.20 2.39 25.68
N GLY A 50 -8.31 1.66 24.56
CA GLY A 50 -9.59 1.41 23.89
C GLY A 50 -10.16 2.59 23.12
N ASP A 51 -9.42 3.70 22.97
CA ASP A 51 -9.84 4.87 22.21
C ASP A 51 -9.64 4.66 20.70
N THR A 52 -10.57 3.93 20.11
CA THR A 52 -10.55 3.59 18.68
C THR A 52 -10.78 4.80 17.77
N LEU A 53 -11.65 5.74 18.18
CA LEU A 53 -11.89 6.98 17.45
C LEU A 53 -10.72 7.97 17.58
N GLY A 54 -10.05 8.02 18.73
CA GLY A 54 -8.80 8.77 18.89
C GLY A 54 -7.72 8.26 17.96
N PHE A 55 -7.55 6.93 17.88
CA PHE A 55 -6.61 6.33 16.93
C PHE A 55 -6.93 6.68 15.47
N ALA A 56 -8.20 6.63 15.08
CA ALA A 56 -8.62 7.01 13.72
C ALA A 56 -8.32 8.48 13.41
N ARG A 57 -8.51 9.40 14.37
CA ARG A 57 -8.15 10.82 14.22
C ARG A 57 -6.64 11.02 14.12
N ASP A 58 -5.85 10.33 14.94
CA ASP A 58 -4.39 10.38 14.88
C ASP A 58 -3.88 9.89 13.52
N TYR A 59 -4.53 8.85 12.96
CA TYR A 59 -4.22 8.30 11.65
C TYR A 59 -4.40 9.35 10.53
N ILE A 60 -5.53 10.05 10.52
CA ILE A 60 -5.82 11.13 9.56
C ILE A 60 -4.83 12.28 9.74
N ALA A 61 -4.58 12.71 10.97
CA ALA A 61 -3.68 13.83 11.26
C ALA A 61 -2.24 13.55 10.78
N GLU A 62 -1.76 12.30 10.89
CA GLU A 62 -0.45 11.92 10.36
C GLU A 62 -0.41 12.02 8.83
N TYR A 63 -1.47 11.55 8.15
CA TYR A 63 -1.57 11.70 6.70
C TYR A 63 -1.59 13.17 6.27
N GLU A 64 -2.45 14.00 6.89
CA GLU A 64 -2.57 15.42 6.55
C GLU A 64 -1.23 16.15 6.72
N ARG A 65 -0.51 15.87 7.80
CA ARG A 65 0.83 16.39 8.04
C ARG A 65 1.82 15.93 6.96
N ALA A 66 1.82 14.64 6.63
CA ALA A 66 2.69 14.10 5.58
C ALA A 66 2.37 14.72 4.21
N LYS A 67 1.10 14.92 3.90
CA LYS A 67 0.65 15.56 2.66
C LYS A 67 1.15 17.00 2.56
N GLU A 68 0.99 17.81 3.61
CA GLU A 68 1.48 19.18 3.66
C GLU A 68 3.00 19.24 3.43
N MET A 69 3.76 18.36 4.09
CA MET A 69 5.21 18.24 3.87
C MET A 69 5.54 17.81 2.43
N GLY A 70 4.80 16.85 1.89
CA GLY A 70 4.96 16.37 0.53
C GLY A 70 4.75 17.49 -0.50
N ASP A 71 3.69 18.26 -0.34
CA ASP A 71 3.38 19.41 -1.19
C ASP A 71 4.53 20.44 -1.17
N ALA A 72 5.09 20.72 0.01
CA ALA A 72 6.24 21.61 0.15
C ALA A 72 7.53 21.07 -0.47
N MET A 73 7.70 19.76 -0.51
CA MET A 73 8.87 19.05 -1.06
C MET A 73 8.72 18.72 -2.56
N GLY A 74 7.52 18.83 -3.12
CA GLY A 74 7.20 18.41 -4.48
C GLY A 74 7.08 16.90 -4.64
N VAL A 75 6.68 16.18 -3.58
CA VAL A 75 6.39 14.74 -3.55
C VAL A 75 4.91 14.57 -3.26
N LYS A 76 4.17 13.91 -4.14
CA LYS A 76 2.74 13.65 -3.92
C LYS A 76 2.54 12.63 -2.80
N VAL A 77 1.58 12.88 -1.90
CA VAL A 77 1.20 11.93 -0.86
C VAL A 77 -0.28 11.63 -0.98
N PHE A 78 -0.61 10.38 -1.25
CA PHE A 78 -1.99 9.91 -1.27
C PHE A 78 -2.32 9.14 0.00
N PHE A 79 -3.60 9.22 0.39
CA PHE A 79 -4.12 8.47 1.52
C PHE A 79 -4.30 7.00 1.17
N GLY A 80 -3.84 6.13 2.05
CA GLY A 80 -4.10 4.70 2.02
C GLY A 80 -4.13 4.13 3.43
N VAL A 81 -4.49 2.87 3.54
CA VAL A 81 -4.53 2.16 4.83
C VAL A 81 -3.98 0.76 4.63
N GLU A 82 -3.11 0.30 5.53
CA GLU A 82 -2.79 -1.12 5.64
C GLU A 82 -3.48 -1.71 6.86
N VAL A 83 -4.63 -2.36 6.64
CA VAL A 83 -5.30 -3.08 7.73
C VAL A 83 -4.51 -4.34 8.04
N THR A 84 -4.12 -4.48 9.31
CA THR A 84 -3.14 -5.47 9.73
C THR A 84 -3.68 -6.35 10.85
N TRP A 85 -3.65 -7.66 10.61
CA TRP A 85 -3.92 -8.71 11.60
C TRP A 85 -2.63 -9.48 11.85
N GLU A 86 -2.11 -9.35 13.06
CA GLU A 86 -0.92 -10.06 13.48
C GLU A 86 -1.25 -11.44 14.05
N GLY A 87 -0.25 -12.32 14.18
CA GLY A 87 -0.40 -13.63 14.80
C GLY A 87 0.38 -14.74 14.09
N ASN A 88 -0.08 -15.98 14.25
CA ASN A 88 0.59 -17.15 13.65
C ASN A 88 0.47 -17.18 12.12
N ARG A 89 -0.57 -16.56 11.58
CA ARG A 89 -0.84 -16.38 10.15
C ARG A 89 -1.24 -14.92 9.94
N PRO A 90 -0.26 -14.02 9.81
CA PRO A 90 -0.54 -12.61 9.61
C PRO A 90 -1.24 -12.38 8.26
N LEU A 91 -2.01 -11.29 8.23
CA LEU A 91 -2.73 -10.86 7.04
C LEU A 91 -2.65 -9.33 6.98
N HIS A 92 -2.24 -8.82 5.83
CA HIS A 92 -2.15 -7.39 5.56
C HIS A 92 -2.91 -7.05 4.29
N ILE A 93 -3.74 -6.02 4.35
CA ILE A 93 -4.59 -5.59 3.24
C ILE A 93 -4.43 -4.08 3.05
N LEU A 94 -4.03 -3.68 1.85
CA LEU A 94 -3.93 -2.30 1.43
C LEU A 94 -5.27 -1.80 0.87
N LEU A 95 -5.71 -0.65 1.34
CA LEU A 95 -6.90 0.03 0.87
C LEU A 95 -6.50 1.30 0.14
N TYR A 96 -6.95 1.43 -1.12
CA TYR A 96 -6.73 2.62 -1.93
C TYR A 96 -8.06 3.26 -2.34
N GLY A 97 -8.07 4.59 -2.47
CA GLY A 97 -9.23 5.34 -2.92
C GLY A 97 -10.37 5.44 -1.91
N VAL A 98 -10.11 5.07 -0.65
CA VAL A 98 -11.04 5.34 0.44
C VAL A 98 -10.88 6.80 0.90
N PRO A 99 -11.96 7.54 1.20
CA PRO A 99 -11.84 8.89 1.74
C PRO A 99 -11.28 8.86 3.16
N THR A 100 -10.69 9.95 3.61
CA THR A 100 -10.05 10.01 4.95
C THR A 100 -11.02 9.74 6.10
N ASP A 101 -12.27 10.13 5.98
CA ASP A 101 -13.32 9.86 6.98
C ASP A 101 -13.80 8.40 7.01
N PHE A 102 -13.35 7.57 6.04
CA PHE A 102 -13.58 6.13 6.06
C PHE A 102 -13.06 5.50 7.35
N VAL A 103 -11.87 5.90 7.82
CA VAL A 103 -11.31 5.35 9.06
C VAL A 103 -12.06 5.81 10.31
N LEU A 104 -12.80 6.93 10.26
CA LEU A 104 -13.69 7.35 11.35
C LEU A 104 -14.97 6.52 11.37
N THR A 105 -15.54 6.28 10.20
CA THR A 105 -16.75 5.47 10.05
C THR A 105 -16.51 3.99 10.37
N HIS A 106 -15.33 3.49 9.99
CA HIS A 106 -14.92 2.10 10.17
C HIS A 106 -13.76 1.98 11.18
N HIS A 107 -13.81 2.72 12.29
CA HIS A 107 -12.71 2.85 13.25
C HIS A 107 -12.29 1.52 13.94
N THR A 108 -13.10 0.47 13.79
CA THR A 108 -12.79 -0.90 14.26
C THR A 108 -12.64 -1.89 13.11
N MET A 109 -12.22 -1.43 11.92
CA MET A 109 -12.14 -2.29 10.72
C MET A 109 -11.18 -3.48 10.88
N TYR A 110 -10.25 -3.44 11.80
CA TYR A 110 -9.41 -4.58 12.18
C TYR A 110 -10.21 -5.74 12.82
N ASP A 111 -11.48 -5.51 13.24
CA ASP A 111 -12.38 -6.56 13.72
C ASP A 111 -13.21 -7.17 12.58
N TYR A 112 -13.12 -6.61 11.37
CA TYR A 112 -13.85 -7.14 10.22
C TYR A 112 -13.21 -8.41 9.70
N SER A 113 -14.03 -9.30 9.16
CA SER A 113 -13.52 -10.34 8.27
C SER A 113 -13.02 -9.70 6.96
N PRO A 114 -12.11 -10.35 6.22
CA PRO A 114 -11.65 -9.83 4.93
C PRO A 114 -12.79 -9.49 3.97
N LYS A 115 -13.84 -10.30 3.93
CA LYS A 115 -15.03 -10.04 3.09
C LYS A 115 -15.82 -8.81 3.53
N GLN A 116 -16.00 -8.60 4.83
CA GLN A 116 -16.66 -7.40 5.35
C GLN A 116 -15.87 -6.14 5.03
N LEU A 117 -14.53 -6.22 5.15
CA LEU A 117 -13.65 -5.11 4.77
C LEU A 117 -13.75 -4.82 3.28
N TYR A 118 -13.69 -5.88 2.45
CA TYR A 118 -13.86 -5.76 0.99
C TYR A 118 -15.16 -5.04 0.64
N ASP A 119 -16.30 -5.51 1.17
CA ASP A 119 -17.61 -4.92 0.88
C ASP A 119 -17.71 -3.45 1.31
N ALA A 120 -17.14 -3.09 2.47
CA ALA A 120 -17.11 -1.72 2.96
C ALA A 120 -16.28 -0.81 2.02
N VAL A 121 -15.13 -1.26 1.58
CA VAL A 121 -14.25 -0.52 0.65
C VAL A 121 -14.90 -0.37 -0.73
N LYS A 122 -15.54 -1.44 -1.23
CA LYS A 122 -16.26 -1.38 -2.52
C LYS A 122 -17.46 -0.45 -2.47
N ALA A 123 -18.11 -0.29 -1.33
CA ALA A 123 -19.23 0.65 -1.16
C ALA A 123 -18.84 2.12 -1.40
N VAL A 124 -17.57 2.47 -1.20
CA VAL A 124 -17.02 3.81 -1.46
C VAL A 124 -16.19 3.89 -2.76
N GLY A 125 -16.18 2.81 -3.55
CA GLY A 125 -15.45 2.75 -4.82
C GLY A 125 -13.92 2.60 -4.68
N GLY A 126 -13.46 2.13 -3.53
CA GLY A 126 -12.05 1.85 -3.28
C GLY A 126 -11.57 0.53 -3.87
N ALA A 127 -10.25 0.35 -3.89
CA ALA A 127 -9.56 -0.88 -4.29
C ALA A 127 -8.93 -1.57 -3.08
N VAL A 128 -9.00 -2.91 -3.08
CA VAL A 128 -8.50 -3.79 -2.02
C VAL A 128 -7.37 -4.65 -2.57
N ILE A 129 -6.15 -4.45 -2.09
CA ILE A 129 -4.96 -5.15 -2.56
C ILE A 129 -4.36 -5.94 -1.39
N GLN A 130 -4.15 -7.24 -1.57
CA GLN A 130 -3.45 -8.00 -0.55
C GLN A 130 -1.95 -7.68 -0.59
N ALA A 131 -1.43 -7.17 0.53
CA ALA A 131 -0.01 -6.88 0.68
C ALA A 131 0.80 -8.18 0.74
N HIS A 132 1.90 -8.25 0.00
CA HIS A 132 2.94 -9.30 0.07
C HIS A 132 2.44 -10.73 0.43
N PRO A 133 1.43 -11.30 -0.28
CA PRO A 133 0.75 -12.54 0.14
C PRO A 133 1.65 -13.77 0.20
N PHE A 134 2.79 -13.76 -0.50
CA PHE A 134 3.72 -14.91 -0.51
C PHE A 134 4.91 -14.77 0.46
N ARG A 135 4.92 -13.76 1.32
CA ARG A 135 5.82 -13.74 2.47
C ARG A 135 5.57 -14.95 3.38
N ASN A 136 6.64 -15.43 4.03
CA ASN A 136 6.56 -16.60 4.89
C ASN A 136 5.44 -16.45 5.94
N ARG A 137 4.60 -17.48 6.07
CA ARG A 137 3.45 -17.59 6.98
C ARG A 137 2.26 -16.67 6.71
N MET A 138 2.30 -15.82 5.67
CA MET A 138 1.13 -15.01 5.33
C MET A 138 -0.07 -15.90 4.93
N THR A 139 -1.27 -15.44 5.27
CA THR A 139 -2.51 -16.04 4.76
C THR A 139 -2.75 -15.53 3.35
N ILE A 140 -3.05 -16.42 2.41
CA ILE A 140 -3.52 -16.03 1.08
C ILE A 140 -5.04 -15.99 1.12
N LEU A 141 -5.60 -14.86 0.73
CA LEU A 141 -7.05 -14.64 0.73
C LEU A 141 -7.73 -15.28 -0.49
N PRO A 142 -9.01 -15.68 -0.33
CA PRO A 142 -9.84 -15.99 -1.47
C PRO A 142 -9.93 -14.81 -2.46
N SER A 143 -9.95 -15.13 -3.74
CA SER A 143 -9.93 -14.12 -4.80
C SER A 143 -11.16 -13.20 -4.84
N ASP A 144 -12.28 -13.60 -4.23
CA ASP A 144 -13.51 -12.82 -4.12
C ASP A 144 -13.46 -11.72 -3.02
N SER A 145 -12.39 -11.66 -2.25
CA SER A 145 -12.19 -10.70 -1.15
C SER A 145 -11.07 -9.69 -1.43
N ILE A 146 -10.51 -9.71 -2.65
CA ILE A 146 -9.45 -8.79 -3.08
C ILE A 146 -9.61 -8.42 -4.56
N ASP A 147 -9.19 -7.21 -4.92
CA ASP A 147 -9.08 -6.77 -6.31
C ASP A 147 -7.71 -7.11 -6.90
N GLY A 148 -6.68 -7.19 -6.05
CA GLY A 148 -5.31 -7.39 -6.51
C GLY A 148 -4.34 -7.86 -5.42
N VAL A 149 -3.08 -7.98 -5.82
CA VAL A 149 -1.95 -8.42 -4.99
C VAL A 149 -0.75 -7.49 -5.19
N GLU A 150 0.10 -7.40 -4.18
CA GLU A 150 1.28 -6.55 -4.20
C GLU A 150 2.57 -7.37 -4.36
N ILE A 151 3.42 -6.95 -5.32
CA ILE A 151 4.84 -7.27 -5.34
C ILE A 151 5.54 -6.33 -4.35
N ASN A 152 6.16 -6.88 -3.32
CA ASN A 152 6.79 -6.09 -2.28
C ASN A 152 8.31 -6.21 -2.35
N CYS A 153 8.99 -5.08 -2.47
CA CYS A 153 10.44 -4.99 -2.65
C CYS A 153 11.22 -4.78 -1.34
N HIS A 154 10.61 -5.04 -0.19
CA HIS A 154 11.27 -4.85 1.10
C HIS A 154 12.51 -5.76 1.24
N PRO A 155 13.72 -5.21 1.41
CA PRO A 155 14.97 -5.95 1.30
C PRO A 155 15.29 -6.90 2.47
N ILE A 156 14.48 -6.89 3.53
CA ILE A 156 14.59 -7.88 4.61
C ILE A 156 14.25 -9.29 4.11
N TYR A 157 13.52 -9.39 3.00
CA TYR A 157 13.18 -10.64 2.36
C TYR A 157 14.20 -10.93 1.25
N ARG A 158 14.44 -12.21 0.97
CA ARG A 158 15.45 -12.61 -0.02
C ARG A 158 14.97 -12.42 -1.45
N GLU A 159 13.67 -12.39 -1.66
CA GLU A 159 13.01 -12.27 -2.96
C GLU A 159 11.68 -11.54 -2.82
N SER A 160 11.26 -10.85 -3.86
CA SER A 160 9.97 -10.17 -3.95
C SER A 160 8.81 -11.13 -4.21
N CYS A 161 9.10 -12.36 -4.63
CA CYS A 161 8.15 -13.34 -5.16
C CYS A 161 7.41 -12.85 -6.42
N ALA A 162 7.99 -11.93 -7.20
CA ALA A 162 7.32 -11.28 -8.32
C ALA A 162 6.77 -12.26 -9.35
N GLU A 163 7.57 -13.25 -9.79
CA GLU A 163 7.14 -14.26 -10.77
C GLU A 163 5.90 -15.01 -10.29
N LYS A 164 5.96 -15.55 -9.08
CA LYS A 164 4.85 -16.28 -8.46
C LYS A 164 3.59 -15.43 -8.28
N LEU A 165 3.77 -14.14 -7.95
CA LEU A 165 2.66 -13.19 -7.80
C LEU A 165 2.00 -12.88 -9.13
N ILE A 166 2.79 -12.74 -10.18
CA ILE A 166 2.32 -12.48 -11.55
C ILE A 166 1.52 -13.68 -12.06
N ASP A 167 2.04 -14.90 -11.88
CA ASP A 167 1.33 -16.13 -12.26
C ASP A 167 -0.01 -16.24 -11.54
N TYR A 168 -0.04 -16.05 -10.22
CA TYR A 168 -1.27 -16.04 -9.43
C TYR A 168 -2.25 -14.96 -9.92
N ALA A 169 -1.75 -13.76 -10.20
CA ALA A 169 -2.60 -12.66 -10.64
C ALA A 169 -3.20 -12.92 -12.04
N HIS A 170 -2.49 -13.59 -12.95
CA HIS A 170 -3.03 -14.03 -14.23
C HIS A 170 -4.11 -15.10 -14.04
N GLU A 171 -3.84 -16.14 -13.23
CA GLU A 171 -4.80 -17.22 -12.95
C GLU A 171 -6.10 -16.67 -12.36
N GLU A 172 -6.01 -15.74 -11.41
CA GLU A 172 -7.13 -15.18 -10.66
C GLU A 172 -7.68 -13.85 -11.24
N LYS A 173 -7.13 -13.38 -12.37
CA LYS A 173 -7.47 -12.11 -13.05
C LYS A 173 -7.40 -10.89 -12.13
N LYS A 174 -6.34 -10.79 -11.33
CA LYS A 174 -6.13 -9.77 -10.31
C LYS A 174 -5.27 -8.61 -10.81
N ILE A 175 -5.40 -7.47 -10.15
CA ILE A 175 -4.50 -6.33 -10.29
C ILE A 175 -3.16 -6.68 -9.64
N VAL A 176 -2.05 -6.17 -10.20
CA VAL A 176 -0.73 -6.22 -9.57
C VAL A 176 -0.26 -4.81 -9.29
N THR A 177 0.17 -4.56 -8.06
CA THR A 177 0.84 -3.32 -7.65
C THR A 177 2.26 -3.62 -7.18
N CYS A 178 3.09 -2.58 -7.01
CA CYS A 178 4.43 -2.70 -6.46
C CYS A 178 4.65 -1.63 -5.40
N GLY A 179 5.20 -2.04 -4.25
CA GLY A 179 5.49 -1.18 -3.12
C GLY A 179 6.78 -1.53 -2.39
N GLY A 180 7.36 -0.54 -1.70
CA GLY A 180 8.64 -0.67 -0.99
C GLY A 180 8.50 -1.10 0.45
N ASP A 181 7.37 -0.80 1.07
CA ASP A 181 7.10 -1.10 2.48
C ASP A 181 8.16 -0.48 3.41
N PHE A 182 8.42 0.82 3.21
CA PHE A 182 9.45 1.56 3.92
C PHE A 182 9.23 1.58 5.43
N HIS A 183 10.26 1.16 6.19
CA HIS A 183 10.22 1.15 7.64
C HIS A 183 11.48 1.74 8.31
N ALA A 184 12.57 1.90 7.57
CA ALA A 184 13.84 2.38 8.10
C ALA A 184 14.72 3.03 7.02
N ASP A 185 15.71 3.80 7.45
CA ASP A 185 16.67 4.48 6.57
C ASP A 185 17.80 3.57 6.04
N THR A 186 17.83 2.33 6.50
CA THR A 186 18.90 1.36 6.16
C THR A 186 18.71 0.71 4.79
N TYR A 187 17.54 0.88 4.16
CA TYR A 187 17.25 0.33 2.85
C TYR A 187 16.39 1.29 2.02
N ARG A 188 16.56 1.25 0.71
CA ARG A 188 15.86 2.14 -0.22
C ARG A 188 15.54 1.37 -1.49
N PRO A 189 14.51 0.52 -1.48
CA PRO A 189 14.10 -0.12 -2.71
C PRO A 189 13.61 0.93 -3.69
N VAL A 190 14.19 0.94 -4.88
CA VAL A 190 13.70 1.80 -5.98
C VAL A 190 12.62 1.02 -6.69
N CYS A 191 11.44 0.98 -6.13
CA CYS A 191 10.29 0.28 -6.69
C CYS A 191 9.10 1.23 -6.83
N ALA A 192 8.26 0.96 -7.80
CA ALA A 192 7.08 1.78 -8.04
C ALA A 192 6.01 1.05 -8.87
N THR A 193 4.77 1.46 -8.70
CA THR A 193 3.72 1.33 -9.69
C THR A 193 3.70 2.63 -10.50
N LEU A 194 3.82 2.54 -11.83
CA LEU A 194 3.84 3.71 -12.70
C LEU A 194 2.42 4.17 -12.98
N LEU A 195 2.09 5.38 -12.55
CA LEU A 195 0.76 5.97 -12.69
C LEU A 195 0.73 6.99 -13.84
N PRO A 196 -0.34 7.06 -14.64
CA PRO A 196 -0.52 8.15 -15.60
C PRO A 196 -0.68 9.49 -14.86
N ASP A 197 -0.31 10.58 -15.55
CA ASP A 197 -0.35 11.94 -14.96
C ASP A 197 -1.78 12.41 -14.64
N THR A 198 -2.79 11.69 -15.16
CA THR A 198 -4.21 11.89 -14.83
C THR A 198 -4.61 11.39 -13.45
N VAL A 199 -3.77 10.58 -12.79
CA VAL A 199 -3.97 10.15 -11.40
C VAL A 199 -3.49 11.27 -10.48
N THR A 200 -4.42 12.07 -10.00
CA THR A 200 -4.12 13.29 -9.23
C THR A 200 -4.46 13.18 -7.75
N ASP A 201 -5.21 12.15 -7.37
CA ASP A 201 -5.67 11.90 -6.00
C ASP A 201 -5.93 10.41 -5.75
N GLU A 202 -6.35 10.08 -4.52
CA GLU A 202 -6.62 8.72 -4.05
C GLU A 202 -7.73 8.03 -4.85
N LYS A 203 -8.78 8.79 -5.18
CA LYS A 203 -9.92 8.26 -5.93
C LYS A 203 -9.53 7.92 -7.36
N ALA A 204 -8.79 8.81 -8.02
CA ALA A 204 -8.26 8.58 -9.36
C ALA A 204 -7.28 7.38 -9.38
N LEU A 205 -6.53 7.15 -8.30
CA LEU A 205 -5.69 5.96 -8.15
C LEU A 205 -6.53 4.68 -8.15
N ALA A 206 -7.57 4.61 -7.33
CA ALA A 206 -8.43 3.43 -7.29
C ALA A 206 -9.14 3.21 -8.62
N ASP A 207 -9.67 4.27 -9.24
CA ASP A 207 -10.34 4.19 -10.55
C ASP A 207 -9.39 3.68 -11.64
N PHE A 208 -8.14 4.15 -11.65
CA PHE A 208 -7.11 3.66 -12.55
C PHE A 208 -6.84 2.17 -12.33
N LEU A 209 -6.54 1.76 -11.09
CA LEU A 209 -6.24 0.37 -10.78
C LEU A 209 -7.41 -0.58 -11.11
N LEU A 210 -8.64 -0.16 -10.86
CA LEU A 210 -9.83 -0.99 -11.10
C LEU A 210 -10.21 -1.10 -12.58
N SER A 211 -9.88 -0.09 -13.40
CA SER A 211 -10.30 -0.01 -14.80
C SER A 211 -9.22 -0.33 -15.83
N THR A 212 -7.93 -0.26 -15.44
CA THR A 212 -6.84 -0.45 -16.40
C THR A 212 -6.69 -1.91 -16.84
N ASP A 213 -6.31 -2.11 -18.10
CA ASP A 213 -5.95 -3.41 -18.68
C ASP A 213 -4.46 -3.76 -18.49
N HIS A 214 -3.66 -2.80 -18.07
CA HIS A 214 -2.24 -3.01 -17.81
C HIS A 214 -1.68 -2.05 -16.77
N VAL A 215 -0.62 -2.48 -16.10
CA VAL A 215 0.14 -1.65 -15.15
C VAL A 215 1.63 -1.79 -15.47
N GLU A 216 2.33 -0.67 -15.51
CA GLU A 216 3.79 -0.65 -15.58
C GLU A 216 4.35 -0.67 -14.15
N LEU A 217 5.28 -1.57 -13.89
CA LEU A 217 5.90 -1.75 -12.58
C LEU A 217 7.40 -1.52 -12.67
N LEU A 218 7.97 -0.92 -11.65
CA LEU A 218 9.40 -0.86 -11.41
C LEU A 218 9.69 -1.77 -10.21
N ILE A 219 10.28 -2.93 -10.47
CA ILE A 219 10.52 -3.97 -9.46
C ILE A 219 11.99 -3.97 -9.09
N HIS A 220 12.28 -3.90 -7.79
CA HIS A 220 13.64 -3.99 -7.27
C HIS A 220 13.77 -5.25 -6.42
N GLU A 221 14.29 -6.31 -7.02
CA GLU A 221 14.58 -7.53 -6.27
C GLU A 221 15.58 -7.27 -5.15
N PRO A 222 15.34 -7.77 -3.92
CA PRO A 222 16.14 -7.45 -2.75
C PRO A 222 17.64 -7.71 -2.87
N LEU A 223 18.05 -8.67 -3.71
CA LEU A 223 19.45 -9.03 -3.96
C LEU A 223 19.99 -8.46 -5.29
N SER A 224 19.18 -7.70 -6.01
CA SER A 224 19.59 -7.06 -7.27
C SER A 224 20.29 -5.71 -7.01
N ALA A 225 21.24 -5.36 -7.86
CA ALA A 225 21.86 -4.04 -7.82
C ALA A 225 20.98 -2.96 -8.49
N TYR A 226 20.07 -3.36 -9.36
CA TYR A 226 19.23 -2.45 -10.16
C TYR A 226 17.80 -2.94 -10.24
N PRO A 227 16.80 -2.02 -10.26
CA PRO A 227 15.43 -2.35 -10.57
C PRO A 227 15.27 -2.66 -12.06
N TYR A 228 14.18 -3.36 -12.40
CA TYR A 228 13.78 -3.59 -13.78
C TYR A 228 12.33 -3.18 -13.98
N ARG A 229 11.97 -2.82 -15.21
CA ARG A 229 10.58 -2.53 -15.58
C ARG A 229 9.89 -3.80 -16.03
N TYR A 230 8.65 -3.96 -15.58
CA TYR A 230 7.76 -5.03 -16.00
C TYR A 230 6.40 -4.46 -16.36
N ARG A 231 5.85 -4.87 -17.50
CA ARG A 231 4.49 -4.53 -17.89
C ARG A 231 3.59 -5.71 -17.61
N TYR A 232 2.74 -5.56 -16.62
CA TYR A 232 1.70 -6.52 -16.30
C TYR A 232 0.48 -6.25 -17.17
N LEU A 233 -0.02 -7.28 -17.87
CA LEU A 233 -1.27 -7.23 -18.66
C LEU A 233 -2.34 -8.01 -17.88
N ARG A 234 -3.45 -7.35 -17.59
CA ARG A 234 -4.60 -8.00 -16.96
C ARG A 234 -5.40 -8.71 -18.04
N GLU A 235 -5.36 -10.04 -18.08
CA GLU A 235 -6.13 -10.82 -19.04
C GLU A 235 -7.61 -10.79 -18.71
N GLY A 236 -8.46 -10.54 -19.71
CA GLY A 236 -9.90 -10.80 -19.66
C GLY A 236 -10.81 -9.64 -19.28
N ASN A 237 -10.47 -8.40 -19.63
CA ASN A 237 -11.46 -7.31 -19.76
C ASN A 237 -12.00 -7.24 -21.16
#